data_d2232cfc0630490e856f6e7ccaad39ce
#
_entry.id   d2232cfc0630490e856f6e7ccaad39ce
#
_cell.length_a   1.000
_cell.length_b   1.000
_cell.length_c   1.000
_cell.angle_alpha   90.00
_cell.angle_beta   90.00
_cell.angle_gamma   90.00
#
_symmetry.space_group_name_H-M   'P 1'
#
loop_
_entity.id
_entity.type
_entity.pdbx_description
1 polymer ?
#
loop_
_entity_poly.entity_id
_entity_poly.type
_entity_poly.pdbx_seq_one_letter_code
_entity_poly.pdbx_strand_id
1 'polypeptide(L)'
;MSDDRVDGAGEIEAVATNSETIRVSVGDRVDGVATVTMDRPDARNALDATLRAELKKILGAIEDSDVRVVVLTGADEAKAFVAGADVSELRERDALEQREASKRPRVYEVVDDLRQPVIGRLNGHALGGGCELATACDVRIAHERAKVGQPEIALGIMPGGGGTQRLPRLVGEGQAMRLILSGELLEAREARDIGLVDVVCADNEELDEEVYGLAESMAQKSPVALEFAKQSVKAASRMDLESGIEYEAELFAQLFATADKNEGIDAFLEDRDPEWQGR
;
A
#
# COMPACT_ATOMS: atom_id res chain seq x y z
N MET A 1 30.25 7.05 19.35
CA MET A 1 29.97 6.15 18.24
C MET A 1 29.27 7.01 17.22
N SER A 2 29.92 7.24 16.07
CA SER A 2 29.47 8.15 15.01
C SER A 2 28.11 7.75 14.51
N ASP A 3 27.26 8.75 14.39
CA ASP A 3 25.93 8.68 13.80
C ASP A 3 26.09 8.47 12.28
N ASP A 4 26.34 7.22 11.87
CA ASP A 4 26.36 6.78 10.48
C ASP A 4 24.94 6.37 10.05
N ARG A 5 23.90 7.16 10.42
CA ARG A 5 22.64 7.11 9.72
C ARG A 5 22.85 7.76 8.36
N VAL A 6 23.02 6.90 7.34
CA VAL A 6 22.93 7.32 5.95
C VAL A 6 21.61 8.08 5.80
N ASP A 7 21.68 9.25 5.20
CA ASP A 7 20.50 10.06 4.86
C ASP A 7 19.57 9.21 3.98
N GLY A 8 18.58 8.56 4.61
CA GLY A 8 17.70 7.59 3.95
C GLY A 8 16.92 8.20 2.79
N ALA A 9 16.67 9.52 2.83
CA ALA A 9 16.07 10.26 1.72
C ALA A 9 16.98 10.26 0.49
N GLY A 10 18.30 10.43 0.67
CA GLY A 10 19.28 10.43 -0.42
C GLY A 10 19.41 9.07 -1.11
N GLU A 11 19.26 7.96 -0.41
CA GLU A 11 19.26 6.61 -1.01
C GLU A 11 17.98 6.36 -1.81
N ILE A 12 16.83 6.74 -1.27
CA ILE A 12 15.54 6.65 -1.98
C ILE A 12 15.59 7.48 -3.27
N GLU A 13 16.08 8.72 -3.22
CA GLU A 13 16.22 9.60 -4.37
C GLU A 13 17.19 9.01 -5.41
N ALA A 14 18.31 8.41 -4.98
CA ALA A 14 19.26 7.77 -5.88
C ALA A 14 18.64 6.56 -6.60
N VAL A 15 17.81 5.77 -5.91
CA VAL A 15 17.08 4.66 -6.52
C VAL A 15 16.00 5.18 -7.47
N ALA A 16 15.26 6.22 -7.08
CA ALA A 16 14.20 6.83 -7.88
C ALA A 16 14.74 7.52 -9.15
N THR A 17 15.89 8.18 -9.06
CA THR A 17 16.54 8.83 -10.23
C THR A 17 16.88 7.84 -11.37
N ASN A 18 17.08 6.57 -11.02
CA ASN A 18 17.36 5.50 -11.99
C ASN A 18 16.10 4.74 -12.44
N SER A 19 14.92 5.17 -12.00
CA SER A 19 13.65 4.55 -12.38
C SER A 19 13.06 5.22 -13.62
N GLU A 20 12.52 4.40 -14.52
CA GLU A 20 11.90 4.84 -15.77
C GLU A 20 10.39 5.02 -15.63
N THR A 21 9.79 4.30 -14.67
CA THR A 21 8.33 4.14 -14.53
C THR A 21 7.78 4.60 -13.17
N ILE A 22 8.65 5.12 -12.28
CA ILE A 22 8.24 5.57 -10.94
C ILE A 22 8.93 6.88 -10.60
N ARG A 23 8.16 7.80 -10.04
CA ARG A 23 8.64 9.01 -9.37
C ARG A 23 8.45 8.88 -7.85
N VAL A 24 9.38 9.40 -7.09
CA VAL A 24 9.30 9.45 -5.62
C VAL A 24 9.56 10.86 -5.14
N SER A 25 8.79 11.31 -4.16
CA SER A 25 9.11 12.49 -3.35
C SER A 25 9.03 12.13 -1.86
N VAL A 26 9.92 12.71 -1.05
CA VAL A 26 9.97 12.47 0.39
C VAL A 26 9.89 13.81 1.10
N GLY A 27 8.91 13.98 1.99
CA GLY A 27 8.75 15.20 2.78
C GLY A 27 8.12 16.39 2.06
N ASP A 28 7.87 16.32 0.75
CA ASP A 28 7.39 17.46 -0.06
C ASP A 28 6.02 17.99 0.39
N ARG A 29 5.14 17.12 0.81
CA ARG A 29 3.79 17.47 1.26
C ARG A 29 3.63 17.39 2.78
N VAL A 30 4.22 16.36 3.37
CA VAL A 30 4.18 16.09 4.81
C VAL A 30 5.53 15.50 5.21
N ASP A 31 6.13 16.01 6.27
CA ASP A 31 7.39 15.49 6.81
C ASP A 31 7.27 14.00 7.19
N GLY A 32 8.29 13.21 6.85
CA GLY A 32 8.30 11.77 7.08
C GLY A 32 7.39 10.95 6.17
N VAL A 33 6.74 11.55 5.15
CA VAL A 33 5.89 10.85 4.19
C VAL A 33 6.57 10.73 2.83
N ALA A 34 6.65 9.51 2.30
CA ALA A 34 7.09 9.25 0.94
C ALA A 34 5.87 9.07 0.02
N THR A 35 5.84 9.82 -1.08
CA THR A 35 4.86 9.62 -2.17
C THR A 35 5.53 8.86 -3.30
N VAL A 36 5.05 7.66 -3.58
CA VAL A 36 5.51 6.79 -4.67
C VAL A 36 4.48 6.81 -5.79
N THR A 37 4.84 7.41 -6.92
CA THR A 37 3.94 7.62 -8.05
C THR A 37 4.34 6.70 -9.22
N MET A 38 3.47 5.78 -9.58
CA MET A 38 3.59 5.00 -10.81
C MET A 38 3.36 5.90 -12.02
N ASP A 39 4.32 5.98 -12.94
CA ASP A 39 4.38 6.97 -14.00
C ASP A 39 4.55 6.35 -15.39
N ARG A 40 3.49 5.65 -15.82
CA ARG A 40 3.33 5.12 -17.18
C ARG A 40 1.98 5.59 -17.75
N PRO A 41 1.78 6.91 -17.98
CA PRO A 41 0.46 7.44 -18.32
C PRO A 41 -0.07 6.88 -19.64
N ASP A 42 0.78 6.66 -20.65
CA ASP A 42 0.39 6.09 -21.94
C ASP A 42 -0.14 4.65 -21.84
N ALA A 43 0.30 3.90 -20.82
CA ALA A 43 -0.17 2.56 -20.51
C ALA A 43 -1.18 2.53 -19.34
N ARG A 44 -1.70 3.68 -18.89
CA ARG A 44 -2.58 3.80 -17.72
C ARG A 44 -1.99 3.10 -16.49
N ASN A 45 -0.68 3.22 -16.31
CA ASN A 45 0.08 2.62 -15.21
C ASN A 45 -0.03 1.08 -15.14
N ALA A 46 -0.23 0.39 -16.28
CA ALA A 46 -0.27 -1.07 -16.30
C ALA A 46 1.05 -1.66 -15.76
N LEU A 47 0.92 -2.69 -14.93
CA LEU A 47 2.04 -3.40 -14.29
C LEU A 47 2.77 -4.29 -15.28
N ASP A 48 3.88 -3.81 -15.83
CA ASP A 48 4.86 -4.62 -16.55
C ASP A 48 6.00 -5.10 -15.64
N ALA A 49 6.95 -5.83 -16.18
CA ALA A 49 8.09 -6.35 -15.43
C ALA A 49 8.96 -5.23 -14.85
N THR A 50 9.17 -4.13 -15.59
CA THR A 50 9.97 -2.98 -15.17
C THR A 50 9.33 -2.28 -13.98
N LEU A 51 8.07 -1.87 -14.09
CA LEU A 51 7.35 -1.19 -13.01
C LEU A 51 7.30 -2.05 -11.75
N ARG A 52 7.04 -3.37 -11.88
CA ARG A 52 7.05 -4.28 -10.72
C ARG A 52 8.42 -4.39 -10.05
N ALA A 53 9.50 -4.42 -10.84
CA ALA A 53 10.87 -4.51 -10.31
C ALA A 53 11.30 -3.20 -9.63
N GLU A 54 11.04 -2.06 -10.26
CA GLU A 54 11.34 -0.74 -9.72
C GLU A 54 10.56 -0.46 -8.44
N LEU A 55 9.25 -0.77 -8.41
CA LEU A 55 8.42 -0.59 -7.24
C LEU A 55 8.94 -1.42 -6.04
N LYS A 56 9.32 -2.67 -6.26
CA LYS A 56 9.93 -3.49 -5.20
C LYS A 56 11.24 -2.90 -4.69
N LYS A 57 12.10 -2.40 -5.58
CA LYS A 57 13.39 -1.80 -5.21
C LYS A 57 13.22 -0.52 -4.41
N ILE A 58 12.27 0.35 -4.82
CA ILE A 58 11.97 1.60 -4.12
C ILE A 58 11.37 1.32 -2.74
N LEU A 59 10.41 0.40 -2.64
CA LEU A 59 9.81 0.04 -1.36
C LEU A 59 10.83 -0.59 -0.40
N GLY A 60 11.79 -1.37 -0.91
CA GLY A 60 12.90 -1.88 -0.11
C GLY A 60 13.79 -0.77 0.44
N ALA A 61 14.14 0.24 -0.36
CA ALA A 61 14.90 1.40 0.12
C ALA A 61 14.09 2.23 1.15
N ILE A 62 12.77 2.35 0.97
CA ILE A 62 11.90 3.01 1.95
C ILE A 62 11.84 2.22 3.26
N GLU A 63 11.77 0.90 3.22
CA GLU A 63 11.71 0.06 4.42
C GLU A 63 12.91 0.29 5.35
N ASP A 64 14.10 0.48 4.77
CA ASP A 64 15.35 0.71 5.49
C ASP A 64 15.59 2.20 5.87
N SER A 65 14.64 3.10 5.59
CA SER A 65 14.77 4.55 5.79
C SER A 65 14.02 5.07 7.02
N ASP A 66 14.12 6.39 7.26
CA ASP A 66 13.36 7.13 8.29
C ASP A 66 11.95 7.54 7.83
N VAL A 67 11.49 7.12 6.63
CA VAL A 67 10.12 7.32 6.17
C VAL A 67 9.15 6.64 7.13
N ARG A 68 8.10 7.34 7.51
CA ARG A 68 7.10 6.89 8.49
C ARG A 68 5.82 6.39 7.85
N VAL A 69 5.43 6.95 6.69
CA VAL A 69 4.20 6.59 5.95
C VAL A 69 4.49 6.63 4.45
N VAL A 70 3.89 5.72 3.71
CA VAL A 70 3.95 5.67 2.25
C VAL A 70 2.59 5.99 1.65
N VAL A 71 2.56 6.93 0.72
CA VAL A 71 1.43 7.16 -0.18
C VAL A 71 1.77 6.54 -1.53
N LEU A 72 1.00 5.54 -1.95
CA LEU A 72 1.14 4.90 -3.26
C LEU A 72 0.06 5.40 -4.20
N THR A 73 0.43 5.95 -5.36
CA THR A 73 -0.50 6.54 -6.31
C THR A 73 -0.08 6.31 -7.76
N GLY A 74 -0.96 6.60 -8.69
CA GLY A 74 -0.63 6.72 -10.12
C GLY A 74 -0.46 8.17 -10.55
N ALA A 75 0.26 8.41 -11.64
CA ALA A 75 0.31 9.73 -12.29
C ALA A 75 -1.11 10.18 -12.66
N ASP A 76 -1.46 11.43 -12.36
CA ASP A 76 -2.83 11.93 -12.55
C ASP A 76 -3.24 11.96 -14.05
N GLU A 77 -2.27 12.16 -14.94
CA GLU A 77 -2.45 12.14 -16.40
C GLU A 77 -2.94 10.79 -16.91
N ALA A 78 -2.59 9.70 -16.22
CA ALA A 78 -3.03 8.34 -16.54
C ALA A 78 -4.52 8.11 -16.27
N LYS A 79 -5.14 8.93 -15.41
CA LYS A 79 -6.52 8.76 -14.91
C LYS A 79 -6.76 7.34 -14.35
N ALA A 80 -5.69 6.72 -13.89
CA ALA A 80 -5.69 5.39 -13.30
C ALA A 80 -4.65 5.35 -12.16
N PHE A 81 -5.00 4.69 -11.09
CA PHE A 81 -4.04 4.19 -10.13
C PHE A 81 -3.17 3.14 -10.85
N VAL A 82 -3.79 2.04 -11.25
CA VAL A 82 -3.21 0.99 -12.10
C VAL A 82 -4.34 0.29 -12.86
N ALA A 83 -4.31 0.29 -14.19
CA ALA A 83 -5.38 -0.28 -15.00
C ALA A 83 -5.25 -1.81 -15.23
N GLY A 84 -4.33 -2.48 -14.53
CA GLY A 84 -4.15 -3.94 -14.59
C GLY A 84 -2.71 -4.36 -14.84
N ALA A 85 -2.51 -5.66 -15.10
CA ALA A 85 -1.25 -6.18 -15.60
C ALA A 85 -1.10 -5.82 -17.09
N ASP A 86 0.14 -5.73 -17.57
CA ASP A 86 0.39 -5.57 -19.01
C ASP A 86 -0.02 -6.86 -19.75
N VAL A 87 -1.12 -6.77 -20.49
CA VAL A 87 -1.72 -7.95 -21.20
C VAL A 87 -0.80 -8.48 -22.29
N SER A 88 0.05 -7.65 -22.88
CA SER A 88 1.01 -8.09 -23.89
C SER A 88 2.06 -9.05 -23.31
N GLU A 89 2.54 -8.78 -22.08
CA GLU A 89 3.41 -9.73 -21.37
C GLU A 89 2.70 -11.03 -21.02
N LEU A 90 1.42 -10.96 -20.62
CA LEU A 90 0.66 -12.17 -20.27
C LEU A 90 0.44 -13.07 -21.46
N ARG A 91 0.25 -12.50 -22.67
CA ARG A 91 0.03 -13.25 -23.89
C ARG A 91 1.21 -14.14 -24.26
N GLU A 92 2.43 -13.67 -24.04
CA GLU A 92 3.65 -14.36 -24.47
C GLU A 92 4.09 -15.44 -23.48
N ARG A 93 3.56 -15.47 -22.25
CA ARG A 93 3.98 -16.41 -21.20
C ARG A 93 3.33 -17.78 -21.33
N ASP A 94 4.14 -18.83 -21.21
CA ASP A 94 3.66 -20.18 -20.93
C ASP A 94 3.43 -20.42 -19.42
N ALA A 95 2.96 -21.63 -19.07
CA ALA A 95 2.65 -21.98 -17.67
C ALA A 95 3.89 -22.02 -16.76
N LEU A 96 5.08 -22.33 -17.28
CA LEU A 96 6.32 -22.40 -16.50
C LEU A 96 6.86 -20.99 -16.26
N GLU A 97 6.85 -20.15 -17.29
CA GLU A 97 7.22 -18.74 -17.21
C GLU A 97 6.29 -17.98 -16.26
N GLN A 98 4.98 -18.25 -16.33
CA GLN A 98 4.03 -17.62 -15.40
C GLN A 98 4.25 -18.10 -13.96
N ARG A 99 4.60 -19.37 -13.74
CA ARG A 99 4.96 -19.88 -12.41
C ARG A 99 6.19 -19.18 -11.86
N GLU A 100 7.20 -18.95 -12.69
CA GLU A 100 8.42 -18.21 -12.32
C GLU A 100 8.09 -16.76 -11.95
N ALA A 101 7.32 -16.05 -12.80
CA ALA A 101 6.88 -14.69 -12.57
C ALA A 101 5.98 -14.54 -11.31
N SER A 102 5.36 -15.65 -10.87
CA SER A 102 4.52 -15.68 -9.65
C SER A 102 5.27 -16.04 -8.38
N LYS A 103 6.60 -16.21 -8.42
CA LYS A 103 7.40 -16.47 -7.21
C LYS A 103 7.33 -15.30 -6.24
N ARG A 104 7.17 -15.61 -4.97
CA ARG A 104 7.16 -14.63 -3.88
C ARG A 104 8.58 -14.22 -3.46
N PRO A 105 8.80 -12.98 -2.96
CA PRO A 105 7.78 -11.94 -2.83
C PRO A 105 7.50 -11.23 -4.16
N ARG A 106 6.23 -11.13 -4.51
CA ARG A 106 5.76 -10.27 -5.59
C ARG A 106 5.56 -8.85 -5.08
N VAL A 107 5.32 -7.89 -5.95
CA VAL A 107 5.10 -6.49 -5.57
C VAL A 107 3.95 -6.34 -4.55
N TYR A 108 2.92 -7.15 -4.64
CA TYR A 108 1.76 -7.15 -3.74
C TYR A 108 2.13 -7.54 -2.30
N GLU A 109 2.98 -8.56 -2.13
CA GLU A 109 3.47 -8.93 -0.81
C GLU A 109 4.44 -7.89 -0.26
N VAL A 110 5.27 -7.28 -1.11
CA VAL A 110 6.18 -6.20 -0.66
C VAL A 110 5.40 -5.01 -0.12
N VAL A 111 4.30 -4.61 -0.78
CA VAL A 111 3.41 -3.55 -0.26
C VAL A 111 2.71 -3.99 1.03
N ASP A 112 2.17 -5.21 1.05
CA ASP A 112 1.43 -5.75 2.20
C ASP A 112 2.29 -5.89 3.45
N ASP A 113 3.54 -6.36 3.28
CA ASP A 113 4.45 -6.68 4.38
C ASP A 113 5.35 -5.49 4.78
N LEU A 114 5.32 -4.36 4.05
CA LEU A 114 6.10 -3.15 4.39
C LEU A 114 5.82 -2.73 5.83
N ARG A 115 6.87 -2.41 6.62
CA ARG A 115 6.69 -2.01 8.03
C ARG A 115 5.94 -0.69 8.18
N GLN A 116 6.14 0.26 7.26
CA GLN A 116 5.44 1.54 7.24
C GLN A 116 3.97 1.34 6.84
N PRO A 117 3.01 2.12 7.39
CA PRO A 117 1.67 2.23 6.83
C PRO A 117 1.70 2.65 5.36
N VAL A 118 0.85 2.03 4.54
CA VAL A 118 0.71 2.34 3.11
C VAL A 118 -0.71 2.80 2.82
N ILE A 119 -0.85 4.03 2.34
CA ILE A 119 -2.12 4.60 1.90
C ILE A 119 -2.16 4.55 0.36
N GLY A 120 -3.12 3.82 -0.19
CA GLY A 120 -3.43 3.82 -1.62
C GLY A 120 -4.26 5.05 -1.97
N ARG A 121 -3.67 6.04 -2.65
CA ARG A 121 -4.35 7.18 -3.27
C ARG A 121 -4.81 6.77 -4.65
N LEU A 122 -6.05 6.31 -4.75
CA LEU A 122 -6.62 5.82 -6.00
C LEU A 122 -7.15 6.98 -6.84
N ASN A 123 -6.25 7.67 -7.53
CA ASN A 123 -6.53 8.83 -8.37
C ASN A 123 -7.38 8.52 -9.62
N GLY A 124 -7.67 7.25 -9.88
CA GLY A 124 -8.46 6.75 -10.98
C GLY A 124 -8.61 5.23 -10.92
N HIS A 125 -8.81 4.59 -12.06
CA HIS A 125 -9.12 3.16 -12.14
C HIS A 125 -8.08 2.27 -11.46
N ALA A 126 -8.53 1.29 -10.67
CA ALA A 126 -7.74 0.24 -10.04
C ALA A 126 -8.32 -1.14 -10.44
N LEU A 127 -7.81 -1.73 -11.53
CA LEU A 127 -8.41 -2.90 -12.17
C LEU A 127 -7.46 -4.10 -12.15
N GLY A 128 -7.98 -5.30 -11.95
CA GLY A 128 -7.18 -6.51 -11.97
C GLY A 128 -5.96 -6.42 -11.06
N GLY A 129 -4.76 -6.57 -11.61
CA GLY A 129 -3.52 -6.36 -10.85
C GLY A 129 -3.45 -5.01 -10.10
N GLY A 130 -4.11 -3.98 -10.60
CA GLY A 130 -4.23 -2.68 -9.90
C GLY A 130 -5.16 -2.75 -8.69
N CYS A 131 -6.26 -3.47 -8.78
CA CYS A 131 -7.12 -3.76 -7.64
C CYS A 131 -6.39 -4.64 -6.61
N GLU A 132 -5.59 -5.62 -7.06
CA GLU A 132 -4.75 -6.44 -6.20
C GLU A 132 -3.70 -5.61 -5.46
N LEU A 133 -3.08 -4.63 -6.14
CA LEU A 133 -2.14 -3.70 -5.52
C LEU A 133 -2.84 -2.76 -4.53
N ALA A 134 -4.02 -2.23 -4.88
CA ALA A 134 -4.82 -1.41 -3.98
C ALA A 134 -5.22 -2.17 -2.71
N THR A 135 -5.63 -3.45 -2.83
CA THR A 135 -5.98 -4.29 -1.67
C THR A 135 -4.78 -4.74 -0.84
N ALA A 136 -3.56 -4.54 -1.31
CA ALA A 136 -2.33 -4.74 -0.54
C ALA A 136 -1.98 -3.51 0.32
N CYS A 137 -2.46 -2.31 -0.03
CA CYS A 137 -2.35 -1.13 0.82
C CYS A 137 -3.18 -1.28 2.11
N ASP A 138 -2.79 -0.57 3.16
CA ASP A 138 -3.48 -0.63 4.45
C ASP A 138 -4.82 0.14 4.40
N VAL A 139 -4.82 1.32 3.78
CA VAL A 139 -6.02 2.16 3.56
C VAL A 139 -6.12 2.54 2.07
N ARG A 140 -7.33 2.61 1.55
CA ARG A 140 -7.67 2.95 0.16
C ARG A 140 -8.59 4.16 0.12
N ILE A 141 -8.08 5.29 -0.38
CA ILE A 141 -8.85 6.53 -0.56
C ILE A 141 -8.96 6.76 -2.06
N ALA A 142 -10.18 6.83 -2.58
CA ALA A 142 -10.43 6.85 -4.01
C ALA A 142 -11.09 8.14 -4.48
N HIS A 143 -10.67 8.63 -5.64
CA HIS A 143 -11.42 9.62 -6.38
C HIS A 143 -12.74 9.00 -6.89
N GLU A 144 -13.86 9.74 -6.88
CA GLU A 144 -15.18 9.24 -7.28
C GLU A 144 -15.25 8.71 -8.73
N ARG A 145 -14.35 9.19 -9.63
CA ARG A 145 -14.23 8.68 -11.00
C ARG A 145 -13.63 7.28 -11.10
N ALA A 146 -13.06 6.75 -10.02
CA ALA A 146 -12.38 5.47 -10.04
C ALA A 146 -13.38 4.33 -10.22
N LYS A 147 -12.96 3.34 -11.02
CA LYS A 147 -13.58 2.01 -11.04
C LYS A 147 -12.63 1.02 -10.44
N VAL A 148 -13.17 0.09 -9.65
CA VAL A 148 -12.39 -0.94 -8.95
C VAL A 148 -12.99 -2.31 -9.24
N GLY A 149 -12.17 -3.33 -9.51
CA GLY A 149 -12.66 -4.69 -9.77
C GLY A 149 -11.60 -5.63 -10.30
N GLN A 150 -12.03 -6.88 -10.54
CA GLN A 150 -11.18 -8.00 -10.97
C GLN A 150 -11.68 -8.57 -12.31
N PRO A 151 -11.38 -7.91 -13.46
CA PRO A 151 -11.94 -8.30 -14.77
C PRO A 151 -11.19 -9.46 -15.45
N GLU A 152 -10.22 -10.10 -14.80
CA GLU A 152 -9.34 -11.12 -15.39
C GLU A 152 -10.11 -12.28 -16.03
N ILE A 153 -11.29 -12.59 -15.51
CA ILE A 153 -12.11 -13.69 -16.05
C ILE A 153 -12.51 -13.47 -17.52
N ALA A 154 -12.62 -12.21 -17.96
CA ALA A 154 -12.89 -11.86 -19.35
C ALA A 154 -11.72 -12.22 -20.29
N LEU A 155 -10.52 -12.42 -19.75
CA LEU A 155 -9.34 -12.85 -20.47
C LEU A 155 -9.10 -14.38 -20.39
N GLY A 156 -10.01 -15.14 -19.76
CA GLY A 156 -9.87 -16.58 -19.56
C GLY A 156 -8.86 -16.95 -18.46
N ILE A 157 -8.53 -16.00 -17.57
CA ILE A 157 -7.66 -16.19 -16.42
C ILE A 157 -8.37 -15.72 -15.15
N MET A 158 -7.74 -15.89 -14.00
CA MET A 158 -8.25 -15.39 -12.72
C MET A 158 -7.24 -14.41 -12.09
N PRO A 159 -7.63 -13.63 -11.07
CA PRO A 159 -6.71 -12.81 -10.29
C PRO A 159 -5.52 -13.63 -9.78
N GLY A 160 -4.31 -13.19 -10.07
CA GLY A 160 -3.07 -13.93 -9.80
C GLY A 160 -2.13 -13.24 -8.79
N GLY A 161 -2.40 -12.01 -8.39
CA GLY A 161 -1.61 -11.21 -7.45
C GLY A 161 -2.09 -11.28 -6.00
N GLY A 162 -3.10 -12.09 -5.70
CA GLY A 162 -3.68 -12.27 -4.36
C GLY A 162 -5.14 -11.81 -4.25
N GLY A 163 -5.75 -11.35 -5.33
CA GLY A 163 -7.14 -10.86 -5.35
C GLY A 163 -8.14 -11.89 -4.84
N THR A 164 -7.98 -13.18 -5.25
CA THR A 164 -8.84 -14.26 -4.76
C THR A 164 -8.71 -14.51 -3.25
N GLN A 165 -7.69 -13.99 -2.60
CA GLN A 165 -7.43 -14.16 -1.17
C GLN A 165 -7.73 -12.90 -0.34
N ARG A 166 -7.30 -11.72 -0.85
CA ARG A 166 -7.51 -10.44 -0.13
C ARG A 166 -8.95 -9.95 -0.27
N LEU A 167 -9.53 -10.05 -1.48
CA LEU A 167 -10.88 -9.53 -1.70
C LEU A 167 -11.94 -10.16 -0.76
N PRO A 168 -12.06 -11.51 -0.61
CA PRO A 168 -13.05 -12.09 0.29
C PRO A 168 -12.83 -11.74 1.77
N ARG A 169 -11.62 -11.38 2.17
CA ARG A 169 -11.31 -10.91 3.53
C ARG A 169 -11.75 -9.47 3.77
N LEU A 170 -11.83 -8.65 2.72
CA LEU A 170 -12.28 -7.27 2.79
C LEU A 170 -13.81 -7.17 2.67
N VAL A 171 -14.40 -7.82 1.66
CA VAL A 171 -15.81 -7.61 1.28
C VAL A 171 -16.72 -8.81 1.57
N GLY A 172 -16.16 -9.90 2.13
CA GLY A 172 -16.84 -11.16 2.31
C GLY A 172 -16.90 -12.02 1.04
N GLU A 173 -17.09 -13.34 1.21
CA GLU A 173 -16.99 -14.33 0.14
C GLU A 173 -18.01 -14.09 -0.97
N GLY A 174 -19.27 -13.74 -0.62
CA GLY A 174 -20.34 -13.54 -1.61
C GLY A 174 -20.05 -12.40 -2.58
N GLN A 175 -19.61 -11.24 -2.08
CA GLN A 175 -19.24 -10.10 -2.93
C GLN A 175 -17.96 -10.40 -3.74
N ALA A 176 -16.99 -11.06 -3.14
CA ALA A 176 -15.78 -11.47 -3.85
C ALA A 176 -16.08 -12.44 -5.02
N MET A 177 -16.96 -13.44 -4.80
CA MET A 177 -17.42 -14.35 -5.86
C MET A 177 -18.14 -13.59 -6.97
N ARG A 178 -19.04 -12.68 -6.61
CA ARG A 178 -19.74 -11.83 -7.58
C ARG A 178 -18.76 -11.09 -8.48
N LEU A 179 -17.82 -10.36 -7.89
CA LEU A 179 -16.86 -9.51 -8.63
C LEU A 179 -15.90 -10.33 -9.48
N ILE A 180 -15.32 -11.40 -8.93
CA ILE A 180 -14.30 -12.21 -9.62
C ILE A 180 -14.93 -13.04 -10.74
N LEU A 181 -16.10 -13.67 -10.52
CA LEU A 181 -16.69 -14.57 -11.50
C LEU A 181 -17.44 -13.82 -12.60
N SER A 182 -17.95 -12.62 -12.35
CA SER A 182 -18.57 -11.79 -13.38
C SER A 182 -17.58 -10.88 -14.11
N GLY A 183 -16.44 -10.53 -13.48
CA GLY A 183 -15.53 -9.51 -13.96
C GLY A 183 -16.12 -8.08 -13.86
N GLU A 184 -17.16 -7.89 -13.06
CA GLU A 184 -17.83 -6.61 -12.86
C GLU A 184 -16.89 -5.56 -12.26
N LEU A 185 -17.02 -4.32 -12.73
CA LEU A 185 -16.29 -3.17 -12.21
C LEU A 185 -17.26 -2.29 -11.43
N LEU A 186 -16.92 -2.00 -10.18
CA LEU A 186 -17.71 -1.11 -9.31
C LEU A 186 -17.26 0.34 -9.47
N GLU A 187 -18.19 1.26 -9.44
CA GLU A 187 -17.91 2.68 -9.20
C GLU A 187 -17.38 2.86 -7.76
N ALA A 188 -16.56 3.89 -7.53
CA ALA A 188 -15.89 4.10 -6.24
C ALA A 188 -16.85 4.08 -5.04
N ARG A 189 -18.04 4.67 -5.18
CA ARG A 189 -19.07 4.71 -4.11
C ARG A 189 -19.63 3.32 -3.80
N GLU A 190 -19.90 2.50 -4.82
CA GLU A 190 -20.33 1.11 -4.64
C GLU A 190 -19.21 0.28 -3.98
N ALA A 191 -17.95 0.50 -4.39
CA ALA A 191 -16.79 -0.17 -3.79
C ALA A 191 -16.62 0.21 -2.31
N ARG A 192 -16.90 1.46 -1.92
CA ARG A 192 -16.92 1.90 -0.52
C ARG A 192 -18.05 1.23 0.26
N ASP A 193 -19.25 1.16 -0.30
CA ASP A 193 -20.42 0.62 0.39
C ASP A 193 -20.26 -0.87 0.76
N ILE A 194 -19.37 -1.60 0.08
CA ILE A 194 -19.01 -2.99 0.41
C ILE A 194 -17.68 -3.14 1.16
N GLY A 195 -16.97 -2.03 1.47
CA GLY A 195 -15.70 -2.04 2.19
C GLY A 195 -14.45 -2.35 1.34
N LEU A 196 -14.55 -2.29 0.01
CA LEU A 196 -13.39 -2.43 -0.90
C LEU A 196 -12.57 -1.13 -0.98
N VAL A 197 -13.22 0.02 -0.79
CA VAL A 197 -12.61 1.34 -0.68
C VAL A 197 -13.04 1.94 0.66
N ASP A 198 -12.15 2.65 1.34
CA ASP A 198 -12.40 3.16 2.69
C ASP A 198 -13.05 4.56 2.65
N VAL A 199 -12.55 5.45 1.76
CA VAL A 199 -13.06 6.82 1.58
C VAL A 199 -13.19 7.14 0.09
N VAL A 200 -14.19 7.96 -0.28
CA VAL A 200 -14.38 8.45 -1.66
C VAL A 200 -14.44 9.96 -1.67
N CYS A 201 -13.61 10.59 -2.48
CA CYS A 201 -13.46 12.02 -2.64
C CYS A 201 -13.98 12.49 -4.01
N ALA A 202 -14.60 13.65 -4.07
CA ALA A 202 -15.25 14.16 -5.28
C ALA A 202 -14.25 14.61 -6.36
N ASP A 203 -13.12 15.15 -5.92
CA ASP A 203 -12.07 15.67 -6.81
C ASP A 203 -10.65 15.38 -6.28
N ASN A 204 -9.64 15.87 -7.00
CA ASN A 204 -8.24 15.65 -6.60
C ASN A 204 -7.84 16.47 -5.38
N GLU A 205 -8.46 17.63 -5.13
CA GLU A 205 -8.16 18.49 -3.99
C GLU A 205 -8.64 17.81 -2.69
N GLU A 206 -9.88 17.36 -2.66
CA GLU A 206 -10.44 16.59 -1.54
C GLU A 206 -9.67 15.28 -1.33
N LEU A 207 -9.28 14.60 -2.44
CA LEU A 207 -8.48 13.38 -2.37
C LEU A 207 -7.10 13.63 -1.73
N ASP A 208 -6.44 14.72 -2.09
CA ASP A 208 -5.15 15.09 -1.51
C ASP A 208 -5.30 15.47 -0.04
N GLU A 209 -6.31 16.27 0.32
CA GLU A 209 -6.59 16.66 1.70
C GLU A 209 -6.79 15.43 2.60
N GLU A 210 -7.62 14.48 2.16
CA GLU A 210 -7.92 13.27 2.94
C GLU A 210 -6.70 12.36 3.06
N VAL A 211 -5.99 12.10 1.94
CA VAL A 211 -4.80 11.23 1.93
C VAL A 211 -3.67 11.79 2.78
N TYR A 212 -3.31 13.06 2.56
CA TYR A 212 -2.16 13.65 3.26
C TYR A 212 -2.50 14.06 4.69
N GLY A 213 -3.76 14.39 5.00
CA GLY A 213 -4.23 14.59 6.37
C GLY A 213 -4.14 13.30 7.19
N LEU A 214 -4.54 12.15 6.62
CA LEU A 214 -4.36 10.85 7.25
C LEU A 214 -2.88 10.49 7.39
N ALA A 215 -2.06 10.71 6.34
CA ALA A 215 -0.63 10.43 6.36
C ALA A 215 0.08 11.27 7.44
N GLU A 216 -0.24 12.55 7.58
CA GLU A 216 0.29 13.43 8.64
C GLU A 216 -0.09 12.92 10.03
N SER A 217 -1.37 12.58 10.21
CA SER A 217 -1.84 12.02 11.48
C SER A 217 -1.08 10.76 11.89
N MET A 218 -0.74 9.88 10.93
CA MET A 218 0.08 8.69 11.17
C MET A 218 1.56 9.06 11.40
N ALA A 219 2.14 9.93 10.57
CA ALA A 219 3.55 10.32 10.65
C ALA A 219 3.93 10.98 11.99
N GLN A 220 2.96 11.57 12.68
CA GLN A 220 3.11 12.13 14.02
C GLN A 220 3.15 11.08 15.15
N LYS A 221 3.03 9.79 14.86
CA LYS A 221 3.04 8.71 15.87
C LYS A 221 4.38 7.99 15.89
N SER A 222 4.63 7.24 16.98
CA SER A 222 5.81 6.38 17.08
C SER A 222 5.86 5.38 15.92
N PRO A 223 6.93 5.35 15.11
CA PRO A 223 7.04 4.42 14.01
C PRO A 223 7.03 2.95 14.45
N VAL A 224 7.61 2.63 15.62
CA VAL A 224 7.60 1.26 16.17
C VAL A 224 6.17 0.87 16.59
N ALA A 225 5.43 1.79 17.20
CA ALA A 225 4.04 1.52 17.59
C ALA A 225 3.14 1.33 16.34
N LEU A 226 3.34 2.11 15.28
CA LEU A 226 2.62 1.94 14.01
C LEU A 226 2.93 0.58 13.37
N GLU A 227 4.20 0.20 13.30
CA GLU A 227 4.63 -1.10 12.77
C GLU A 227 3.96 -2.25 13.50
N PHE A 228 4.03 -2.29 14.84
CA PHE A 228 3.46 -3.38 15.63
C PHE A 228 1.93 -3.40 15.59
N ALA A 229 1.28 -2.24 15.58
CA ALA A 229 -0.16 -2.16 15.39
C ALA A 229 -0.58 -2.71 14.02
N LYS A 230 0.12 -2.33 12.94
CA LYS A 230 -0.11 -2.87 11.59
C LYS A 230 0.07 -4.38 11.55
N GLN A 231 1.15 -4.91 12.12
CA GLN A 231 1.42 -6.35 12.20
C GLN A 231 0.29 -7.08 12.94
N SER A 232 -0.15 -6.56 14.08
CA SER A 232 -1.23 -7.14 14.89
C SER A 232 -2.55 -7.16 14.13
N VAL A 233 -2.94 -6.04 13.50
CA VAL A 233 -4.18 -5.98 12.70
C VAL A 233 -4.14 -6.95 11.52
N LYS A 234 -3.01 -7.06 10.80
CA LYS A 234 -2.86 -8.03 9.70
C LYS A 234 -2.89 -9.49 10.15
N ALA A 235 -2.45 -9.78 11.37
CA ALA A 235 -2.52 -11.11 11.96
C ALA A 235 -3.98 -11.60 12.10
N ALA A 236 -4.95 -10.70 12.31
CA ALA A 236 -6.38 -11.05 12.43
C ALA A 236 -6.92 -11.81 11.21
N SER A 237 -6.35 -11.62 10.02
CA SER A 237 -6.73 -12.36 8.80
C SER A 237 -5.95 -13.66 8.58
N ARG A 238 -4.96 -13.96 9.42
CA ARG A 238 -3.99 -15.06 9.26
C ARG A 238 -4.04 -16.07 10.40
N MET A 239 -4.63 -15.70 11.55
CA MET A 239 -4.69 -16.48 12.78
C MET A 239 -6.14 -16.64 13.25
N ASP A 240 -6.41 -17.64 14.09
CA ASP A 240 -7.63 -17.68 14.88
C ASP A 240 -7.60 -16.59 15.98
N LEU A 241 -8.76 -16.26 16.51
CA LEU A 241 -8.91 -15.14 17.45
C LEU A 241 -8.04 -15.29 18.71
N GLU A 242 -7.94 -16.49 19.28
CA GLU A 242 -7.19 -16.74 20.51
C GLU A 242 -5.69 -16.55 20.27
N SER A 243 -5.16 -17.19 19.24
CA SER A 243 -3.76 -17.01 18.81
C SER A 243 -3.44 -15.56 18.42
N GLY A 244 -4.40 -14.87 17.79
CA GLY A 244 -4.26 -13.44 17.42
C GLY A 244 -4.15 -12.54 18.65
N ILE A 245 -4.97 -12.78 19.70
CA ILE A 245 -4.91 -12.03 20.96
C ILE A 245 -3.59 -12.31 21.71
N GLU A 246 -3.10 -13.54 21.71
CA GLU A 246 -1.79 -13.86 22.28
C GLU A 246 -0.65 -13.15 21.54
N TYR A 247 -0.70 -13.14 20.21
CA TYR A 247 0.28 -12.42 19.39
C TYR A 247 0.25 -10.90 19.63
N GLU A 248 -0.95 -10.29 19.74
CA GLU A 248 -1.12 -8.88 20.11
C GLU A 248 -0.48 -8.58 21.47
N ALA A 249 -0.71 -9.44 22.47
CA ALA A 249 -0.16 -9.26 23.82
C ALA A 249 1.39 -9.29 23.80
N GLU A 250 2.00 -10.16 23.00
CA GLU A 250 3.46 -10.21 22.83
C GLU A 250 4.00 -8.95 22.17
N LEU A 251 3.38 -8.47 21.08
CA LEU A 251 3.77 -7.23 20.44
C LEU A 251 3.59 -6.02 21.38
N PHE A 252 2.48 -5.97 22.09
CA PHE A 252 2.23 -4.94 23.10
C PHE A 252 3.30 -4.92 24.19
N ALA A 253 3.67 -6.10 24.73
CA ALA A 253 4.72 -6.22 25.73
C ALA A 253 6.08 -5.75 25.21
N GLN A 254 6.43 -6.02 23.93
CA GLN A 254 7.67 -5.56 23.32
C GLN A 254 7.76 -4.04 23.24
N LEU A 255 6.64 -3.32 23.05
CA LEU A 255 6.62 -1.85 23.06
C LEU A 255 7.11 -1.27 24.41
N PHE A 256 6.93 -1.99 25.53
CA PHE A 256 7.42 -1.54 26.84
C PHE A 256 8.95 -1.52 26.97
N ALA A 257 9.66 -2.14 26.04
CA ALA A 257 11.13 -2.09 25.95
C ALA A 257 11.64 -0.91 25.08
N THR A 258 10.73 -0.17 24.40
CA THR A 258 11.09 0.92 23.51
C THR A 258 11.28 2.26 24.24
N ALA A 259 12.16 3.12 23.70
CA ALA A 259 12.29 4.51 24.17
C ALA A 259 11.00 5.29 23.87
N ASP A 260 10.37 5.05 22.72
CA ASP A 260 9.16 5.75 22.27
C ASP A 260 7.98 5.57 23.24
N LYS A 261 7.82 4.38 23.85
CA LYS A 261 6.77 4.17 24.85
C LYS A 261 6.96 5.09 26.05
N ASN A 262 8.20 5.24 26.56
CA ASN A 262 8.47 6.14 27.68
C ASN A 262 8.24 7.58 27.28
N GLU A 263 8.80 8.01 26.13
CA GLU A 263 8.62 9.35 25.58
C GLU A 263 7.13 9.71 25.41
N GLY A 264 6.35 8.82 24.82
CA GLY A 264 4.92 9.09 24.59
C GLY A 264 4.12 9.23 25.89
N ILE A 265 4.44 8.44 26.94
CA ILE A 265 3.81 8.55 28.24
C ILE A 265 4.24 9.84 28.95
N ASP A 266 5.54 10.16 28.95
CA ASP A 266 6.08 11.36 29.59
C ASP A 266 5.53 12.61 28.91
N ALA A 267 5.53 12.67 27.59
CA ALA A 267 4.96 13.77 26.81
C ALA A 267 3.47 14.00 27.14
N PHE A 268 2.68 12.92 27.21
CA PHE A 268 1.26 13.00 27.60
C PHE A 268 1.06 13.54 29.02
N LEU A 269 1.87 13.08 29.97
CA LEU A 269 1.77 13.53 31.38
C LEU A 269 2.24 14.97 31.57
N GLU A 270 3.15 15.45 30.72
CA GLU A 270 3.73 16.78 30.74
C GLU A 270 3.00 17.80 29.85
N ASP A 271 1.96 17.37 29.12
CA ASP A 271 1.17 18.19 28.17
C ASP A 271 2.05 18.83 27.08
N ARG A 272 2.93 18.04 26.47
CA ARG A 272 3.81 18.42 25.36
C ARG A 272 3.76 17.43 24.20
N ASP A 273 4.25 17.86 23.06
CA ASP A 273 4.40 16.97 21.91
C ASP A 273 5.55 15.98 22.12
N PRO A 274 5.38 14.70 21.70
CA PRO A 274 6.43 13.68 21.82
C PRO A 274 7.51 13.81 20.74
N GLU A 275 8.74 13.46 21.09
CA GLU A 275 9.91 13.40 20.19
C GLU A 275 10.27 11.92 19.93
N TRP A 276 9.68 11.32 18.90
CA TRP A 276 9.84 9.90 18.59
C TRP A 276 11.25 9.58 18.09
N GLN A 277 11.85 8.52 18.63
CA GLN A 277 13.19 8.05 18.28
C GLN A 277 13.15 6.80 17.36
N GLY A 278 12.00 6.15 17.21
CA GLY A 278 11.83 4.95 16.41
C GLY A 278 12.52 3.71 16.98
N ARG A 279 12.69 3.63 18.30
CA ARG A 279 13.41 2.53 18.95
C ARG A 279 12.97 2.27 20.39
#